data_a17582df4c993db124ebf725fa091481
#
_entry.id   a17582df4c993db124ebf725fa091481
#
_cell.length_a   1.000
_cell.length_b   1.000
_cell.length_c   1.000
_cell.angle_alpha   90.00
_cell.angle_beta   90.00
_cell.angle_gamma   90.00
#
_symmetry.space_group_name_H-M   'P 1'
#
loop_
_entity.id
_entity.type
_entity.pdbx_description
1 polymer ?
#
loop_
_entity_poly.entity_id
_entity_poly.type
_entity_poly.pdbx_seq_one_letter_code
_entity_poly.pdbx_strand_id
1 'polypeptide(L)'
;MAKQLLIYEQVEPITISKHGNLSVKAGKDYKFAQFINSAPIIAAEFPNASMEYPIVFTGDGDSVIPVVILGLREEVNLYINDQGEWTAKYVPAFIRRYPFIFSSSDDGKTFTLCIDEEFSGCNEEGRGERLFDVDGEQTQYLKNVLEFLKEYQAHYQRTETFCKKLKDLDLLEPMSAQFTTSKGEKLNLTGFMAIDRVKLKELTGDQFKELAKTDELELAYVHIQSMRNFNLMLERASSGADTSMEDIRRDNNGTGYSKKTKKKSTARKTSNSKKTKKKSAAR
;
A
#
# COMPACT_ATOMS: atom_id res chain seq x y z
N MET A 1 -11.32 4.51 2.30
CA MET A 1 -11.28 3.22 1.57
C MET A 1 -10.36 3.23 0.34
N ALA A 2 -10.22 4.30 -0.41
CA ALA A 2 -9.39 4.31 -1.64
C ALA A 2 -7.88 3.95 -1.46
N LYS A 3 -7.30 4.14 -0.28
CA LYS A 3 -5.86 3.85 -0.04
C LYS A 3 -5.53 2.37 0.19
N GLN A 4 -6.51 1.47 0.36
CA GLN A 4 -6.27 0.04 0.55
C GLN A 4 -6.28 -0.78 -0.75
N LEU A 5 -6.59 -0.17 -1.89
CA LEU A 5 -6.71 -0.84 -3.18
C LEU A 5 -5.45 -0.71 -4.07
N LEU A 6 -4.30 -0.38 -3.50
CA LEU A 6 -3.05 -0.10 -4.22
C LEU A 6 -2.66 -1.16 -5.27
N ILE A 7 -2.99 -2.43 -5.01
CA ILE A 7 -2.62 -3.57 -5.85
C ILE A 7 -3.84 -4.32 -6.42
N TYR A 8 -5.06 -3.85 -6.09
CA TYR A 8 -6.30 -4.50 -6.50
C TYR A 8 -6.90 -3.78 -7.71
N GLU A 9 -7.33 -4.55 -8.72
CA GLU A 9 -7.92 -4.01 -9.96
C GLU A 9 -9.44 -4.18 -10.00
N GLN A 10 -9.95 -5.41 -9.83
CA GLN A 10 -11.38 -5.72 -9.88
C GLN A 10 -11.80 -6.57 -8.68
N VAL A 11 -12.27 -5.92 -7.64
CA VAL A 11 -12.66 -6.55 -6.39
C VAL A 11 -14.15 -6.91 -6.41
N GLU A 12 -14.47 -8.21 -6.29
CA GLU A 12 -15.83 -8.73 -6.29
C GLU A 12 -16.13 -9.56 -5.04
N PRO A 13 -17.36 -9.48 -4.48
CA PRO A 13 -17.78 -10.34 -3.38
C PRO A 13 -17.74 -11.81 -3.75
N ILE A 14 -17.16 -12.65 -2.90
CA ILE A 14 -17.12 -14.09 -3.13
C ILE A 14 -18.51 -14.68 -2.88
N THR A 15 -19.07 -15.29 -3.92
CA THR A 15 -20.36 -16.00 -3.89
C THR A 15 -20.23 -17.35 -4.57
N ILE A 16 -21.02 -18.34 -4.12
CA ILE A 16 -21.02 -19.66 -4.75
C ILE A 16 -21.52 -19.61 -6.20
N SER A 17 -22.49 -18.72 -6.48
CA SER A 17 -23.05 -18.59 -7.83
C SER A 17 -22.03 -18.10 -8.87
N LYS A 18 -21.06 -17.28 -8.46
CA LYS A 18 -20.02 -16.72 -9.34
C LYS A 18 -18.69 -17.49 -9.24
N HIS A 19 -18.35 -17.97 -8.04
CA HIS A 19 -17.02 -18.50 -7.75
C HIS A 19 -17.02 -19.99 -7.39
N GLY A 20 -18.15 -20.70 -7.55
CA GLY A 20 -18.28 -22.12 -7.18
C GLY A 20 -17.25 -23.04 -7.85
N ASN A 21 -16.82 -22.71 -9.09
CA ASN A 21 -15.79 -23.44 -9.82
C ASN A 21 -14.40 -22.78 -9.77
N LEU A 22 -14.28 -21.63 -9.12
CA LEU A 22 -13.04 -20.88 -9.10
C LEU A 22 -11.98 -21.58 -8.24
N SER A 23 -10.80 -21.73 -8.82
CA SER A 23 -9.58 -22.14 -8.12
C SER A 23 -8.57 -20.99 -8.11
N VAL A 24 -7.83 -20.88 -7.02
CA VAL A 24 -6.79 -19.86 -6.85
C VAL A 24 -5.43 -20.55 -6.74
N LYS A 25 -4.58 -20.32 -7.71
CA LYS A 25 -3.20 -20.77 -7.67
C LYS A 25 -2.36 -19.68 -7.01
N ALA A 26 -2.28 -19.73 -5.67
CA ALA A 26 -1.30 -18.94 -4.94
C ALA A 26 0.12 -19.35 -5.37
N GLY A 27 1.00 -18.40 -5.57
CA GLY A 27 2.37 -18.64 -6.03
C GLY A 27 3.36 -17.73 -5.33
N LYS A 28 4.61 -17.81 -5.77
CA LYS A 28 5.68 -16.90 -5.36
C LYS A 28 5.86 -15.72 -6.33
N ASP A 29 4.88 -15.50 -7.21
CA ASP A 29 4.89 -14.39 -8.15
C ASP A 29 4.20 -13.18 -7.53
N TYR A 30 5.01 -12.16 -7.22
CA TYR A 30 4.58 -10.89 -6.62
C TYR A 30 4.57 -9.73 -7.64
N LYS A 31 4.55 -10.01 -8.95
CA LYS A 31 4.54 -8.98 -9.99
C LYS A 31 3.41 -7.98 -9.86
N PHE A 32 2.28 -8.38 -9.28
CA PHE A 32 1.16 -7.49 -8.97
C PHE A 32 1.57 -6.32 -8.05
N ALA A 33 2.65 -6.47 -7.27
CA ALA A 33 3.17 -5.44 -6.37
C ALA A 33 4.46 -4.77 -6.87
N GLN A 34 4.89 -5.01 -8.12
CA GLN A 34 6.16 -4.47 -8.65
C GLN A 34 6.16 -2.94 -8.82
N PHE A 35 4.98 -2.32 -8.92
CA PHE A 35 4.84 -0.88 -9.16
C PHE A 35 4.39 -0.09 -7.93
N ILE A 36 4.48 -0.65 -6.73
CA ILE A 36 4.27 0.09 -5.50
C ILE A 36 5.59 0.35 -4.79
N ASN A 37 5.81 1.58 -4.34
CA ASN A 37 7.01 1.96 -3.59
C ASN A 37 6.81 1.92 -2.07
N SER A 38 5.61 1.62 -1.61
CA SER A 38 5.28 1.46 -0.20
C SER A 38 4.07 0.54 -0.01
N ALA A 39 3.99 -0.12 1.15
CA ALA A 39 2.84 -0.96 1.51
C ALA A 39 2.44 -0.72 2.97
N PRO A 40 1.12 -0.68 3.27
CA PRO A 40 0.65 -0.63 4.65
C PRO A 40 1.14 -1.85 5.45
N ILE A 41 1.46 -1.62 6.72
CA ILE A 41 1.72 -2.70 7.67
C ILE A 41 0.91 -2.51 8.95
N ILE A 42 0.70 -3.58 9.67
CA ILE A 42 0.12 -3.55 11.01
C ILE A 42 1.21 -3.55 12.07
N ALA A 43 0.95 -2.99 13.26
CA ALA A 43 1.92 -2.86 14.34
C ALA A 43 2.54 -4.21 14.76
N ALA A 44 1.76 -5.30 14.69
CA ALA A 44 2.25 -6.65 14.97
C ALA A 44 3.37 -7.13 14.03
N GLU A 45 3.52 -6.49 12.87
CA GLU A 45 4.57 -6.81 11.89
C GLU A 45 5.89 -6.07 12.14
N PHE A 46 5.88 -5.00 12.96
CA PHE A 46 7.05 -4.13 13.18
C PHE A 46 8.33 -4.91 13.50
N PRO A 47 8.35 -5.89 14.42
CA PRO A 47 9.56 -6.62 14.75
C PRO A 47 10.19 -7.32 13.53
N ASN A 48 9.37 -7.95 12.69
CA ASN A 48 9.85 -8.64 11.49
C ASN A 48 10.21 -7.65 10.37
N ALA A 49 9.33 -6.67 10.11
CA ALA A 49 9.49 -5.70 9.04
C ALA A 49 10.72 -4.80 9.28
N SER A 50 10.99 -4.40 10.54
CA SER A 50 12.11 -3.52 10.89
C SER A 50 13.50 -4.09 10.59
N MET A 51 13.60 -5.38 10.38
CA MET A 51 14.87 -6.01 10.02
C MET A 51 15.29 -5.71 8.58
N GLU A 52 14.34 -5.37 7.70
CA GLU A 52 14.59 -5.26 6.26
C GLU A 52 14.06 -3.98 5.63
N TYR A 53 13.05 -3.35 6.24
CA TYR A 53 12.37 -2.17 5.67
C TYR A 53 12.46 -0.96 6.58
N PRO A 54 12.57 0.25 6.03
CA PRO A 54 12.19 1.45 6.77
C PRO A 54 10.67 1.40 7.02
N ILE A 55 10.28 1.58 8.27
CA ILE A 55 8.89 1.77 8.67
C ILE A 55 8.68 3.26 8.84
N VAL A 56 7.67 3.84 8.22
CA VAL A 56 7.32 5.25 8.35
C VAL A 56 5.82 5.40 8.52
N PHE A 57 5.37 6.59 8.88
CA PHE A 57 3.94 6.90 8.99
C PHE A 57 3.52 7.81 7.84
N THR A 58 2.33 7.57 7.29
CA THR A 58 1.75 8.38 6.20
C THR A 58 0.28 8.64 6.47
N GLY A 59 -0.26 9.67 5.85
CA GLY A 59 -1.64 10.11 6.02
C GLY A 59 -1.72 11.51 6.59
N ASP A 60 -2.94 12.00 6.71
CA ASP A 60 -3.27 13.32 7.24
C ASP A 60 -4.45 13.20 8.22
N GLY A 61 -4.59 14.22 9.06
CA GLY A 61 -5.68 14.25 10.04
C GLY A 61 -5.70 12.99 10.90
N ASP A 62 -6.86 12.32 10.97
CA ASP A 62 -7.07 11.15 11.81
C ASP A 62 -6.75 9.81 11.12
N SER A 63 -6.27 9.86 9.88
CA SER A 63 -6.00 8.66 9.07
C SER A 63 -4.50 8.36 8.91
N VAL A 64 -3.72 8.52 9.97
CA VAL A 64 -2.31 8.13 9.97
C VAL A 64 -2.19 6.61 10.04
N ILE A 65 -1.40 6.03 9.15
CA ILE A 65 -1.10 4.60 9.10
C ILE A 65 0.40 4.36 8.94
N PRO A 66 0.95 3.27 9.48
CA PRO A 66 2.32 2.88 9.22
C PRO A 66 2.42 2.18 7.88
N VAL A 67 3.51 2.44 7.17
CA VAL A 67 3.87 1.80 5.92
C VAL A 67 5.33 1.37 5.92
N VAL A 68 5.66 0.31 5.23
CA VAL A 68 7.04 0.01 4.84
C VAL A 68 7.35 0.69 3.52
N ILE A 69 8.53 1.25 3.40
CA ILE A 69 9.02 1.77 2.13
C ILE A 69 9.66 0.63 1.36
N LEU A 70 9.25 0.47 0.10
CA LEU A 70 9.67 -0.59 -0.82
C LEU A 70 10.52 -0.04 -1.98
N GLY A 71 10.45 1.26 -2.24
CA GLY A 71 11.18 1.91 -3.32
C GLY A 71 11.51 3.37 -3.03
N LEU A 72 12.60 3.86 -3.61
CA LEU A 72 13.04 5.25 -3.50
C LEU A 72 12.48 6.17 -4.59
N ARG A 73 11.77 5.59 -5.56
CA ARG A 73 11.04 6.27 -6.65
C ARG A 73 9.59 5.81 -6.67
N GLU A 74 8.75 6.61 -7.28
CA GLU A 74 7.38 6.20 -7.60
C GLU A 74 7.40 4.99 -8.54
N GLU A 75 6.42 4.11 -8.39
CA GLU A 75 6.25 2.92 -9.24
C GLU A 75 7.45 1.96 -9.30
N VAL A 76 8.28 1.93 -8.25
CA VAL A 76 9.42 1.00 -8.14
C VAL A 76 9.38 0.25 -6.82
N ASN A 77 9.45 -1.08 -6.89
CA ASN A 77 9.61 -1.96 -5.75
C ASN A 77 10.98 -2.65 -5.83
N LEU A 78 11.88 -2.31 -4.92
CA LEU A 78 13.26 -2.85 -4.88
C LEU A 78 13.36 -4.28 -4.31
N TYR A 79 12.22 -4.86 -3.90
CA TYR A 79 12.17 -6.17 -3.27
C TYR A 79 11.54 -7.24 -4.16
N ILE A 80 11.26 -6.94 -5.42
CA ILE A 80 10.78 -7.89 -6.42
C ILE A 80 11.82 -7.99 -7.54
N ASN A 81 12.29 -9.19 -7.84
CA ASN A 81 13.24 -9.43 -8.93
C ASN A 81 12.50 -9.61 -10.28
N ASP A 82 13.28 -9.73 -11.37
CA ASP A 82 12.75 -9.89 -12.74
C ASP A 82 11.90 -11.17 -12.90
N GLN A 83 12.09 -12.17 -12.05
CA GLN A 83 11.30 -13.40 -12.02
C GLN A 83 9.96 -13.20 -11.28
N GLY A 84 9.74 -12.04 -10.64
CA GLY A 84 8.55 -11.76 -9.84
C GLY A 84 8.66 -12.27 -8.41
N GLU A 85 9.83 -12.71 -7.96
CA GLU A 85 10.02 -13.24 -6.61
C GLU A 85 10.32 -12.12 -5.62
N TRP A 86 9.76 -12.24 -4.41
CA TRP A 86 10.07 -11.34 -3.30
C TRP A 86 11.44 -11.69 -2.71
N THR A 87 12.36 -10.74 -2.68
CA THR A 87 13.77 -10.95 -2.32
C THR A 87 14.11 -10.72 -0.85
N ALA A 88 13.17 -10.22 -0.05
CA ALA A 88 13.32 -10.09 1.39
C ALA A 88 12.78 -11.34 2.11
N LYS A 89 13.18 -11.55 3.35
CA LYS A 89 12.72 -12.70 4.15
C LYS A 89 11.27 -12.53 4.62
N TYR A 90 10.87 -11.30 4.87
CA TYR A 90 9.53 -10.99 5.34
C TYR A 90 8.70 -10.35 4.24
N VAL A 91 7.54 -10.89 3.95
CA VAL A 91 6.55 -10.31 3.04
C VAL A 91 5.44 -9.67 3.88
N PRO A 92 5.15 -8.37 3.72
CA PRO A 92 4.08 -7.70 4.47
C PRO A 92 2.72 -8.40 4.33
N ALA A 93 1.93 -8.44 5.40
CA ALA A 93 0.62 -9.10 5.39
C ALA A 93 -0.34 -8.49 4.37
N PHE A 94 -0.22 -7.19 4.11
CA PHE A 94 -0.94 -6.51 3.03
C PHE A 94 -0.69 -7.14 1.66
N ILE A 95 0.54 -7.55 1.38
CA ILE A 95 0.92 -8.24 0.13
C ILE A 95 0.46 -9.70 0.16
N ARG A 96 0.65 -10.39 1.31
CA ARG A 96 0.29 -11.82 1.46
C ARG A 96 -1.22 -12.09 1.37
N ARG A 97 -2.07 -11.13 1.73
CA ARG A 97 -3.53 -11.30 1.66
C ARG A 97 -4.07 -11.29 0.22
N TYR A 98 -3.32 -10.72 -0.73
CA TYR A 98 -3.75 -10.67 -2.13
C TYR A 98 -3.91 -12.10 -2.70
N PRO A 99 -4.96 -12.38 -3.45
CA PRO A 99 -5.95 -11.46 -4.02
C PRO A 99 -7.20 -11.20 -3.15
N PHE A 100 -7.21 -11.64 -1.88
CA PHE A 100 -8.37 -11.53 -1.01
C PHE A 100 -8.36 -10.22 -0.20
N ILE A 101 -9.56 -9.68 0.04
CA ILE A 101 -9.74 -8.48 0.85
C ILE A 101 -11.13 -8.49 1.50
N PHE A 102 -11.27 -7.82 2.65
CA PHE A 102 -12.59 -7.49 3.19
C PHE A 102 -13.06 -6.14 2.66
N SER A 103 -14.30 -6.11 2.18
CA SER A 103 -15.09 -4.89 2.00
C SER A 103 -15.92 -4.69 3.26
N SER A 104 -15.88 -3.50 3.85
CA SER A 104 -16.73 -3.16 5.01
C SER A 104 -18.01 -2.47 4.55
N SER A 105 -19.12 -2.73 5.26
CA SER A 105 -20.35 -1.93 5.15
C SER A 105 -20.09 -0.49 5.60
N ASP A 106 -21.00 0.43 5.23
CA ASP A 106 -20.88 1.86 5.56
C ASP A 106 -20.84 2.12 7.08
N ASP A 107 -21.46 1.27 7.88
CA ASP A 107 -21.44 1.34 9.34
C ASP A 107 -20.21 0.64 9.97
N GLY A 108 -19.33 0.03 9.16
CA GLY A 108 -18.11 -0.66 9.60
C GLY A 108 -18.33 -1.95 10.40
N LYS A 109 -19.58 -2.46 10.48
CA LYS A 109 -19.91 -3.62 11.33
C LYS A 109 -19.88 -4.94 10.60
N THR A 110 -20.12 -4.92 9.30
CA THR A 110 -20.18 -6.13 8.48
C THR A 110 -19.02 -6.14 7.49
N PHE A 111 -18.34 -7.27 7.42
CA PHE A 111 -17.26 -7.50 6.47
C PHE A 111 -17.65 -8.55 5.46
N THR A 112 -17.56 -8.22 4.19
CA THR A 112 -17.78 -9.14 3.08
C THR A 112 -16.45 -9.57 2.52
N LEU A 113 -16.23 -10.88 2.38
CA LEU A 113 -15.03 -11.39 1.72
C LEU A 113 -15.12 -11.16 0.21
N CYS A 114 -14.12 -10.53 -0.33
CA CYS A 114 -13.98 -10.25 -1.76
C CYS A 114 -12.67 -10.83 -2.31
N ILE A 115 -12.62 -11.01 -3.61
CA ILE A 115 -11.45 -11.43 -4.37
C ILE A 115 -11.22 -10.48 -5.55
N ASP A 116 -9.98 -10.25 -5.88
CA ASP A 116 -9.60 -9.59 -7.13
C ASP A 116 -9.62 -10.62 -8.26
N GLU A 117 -10.59 -10.50 -9.18
CA GLU A 117 -10.78 -11.44 -10.29
C GLU A 117 -9.70 -11.31 -11.38
N GLU A 118 -9.03 -10.16 -11.48
CA GLU A 118 -7.91 -9.94 -12.40
C GLU A 118 -6.60 -10.61 -11.94
N PHE A 119 -6.61 -11.23 -10.75
CA PHE A 119 -5.45 -12.00 -10.33
C PHE A 119 -5.15 -13.14 -11.28
N SER A 120 -3.94 -13.18 -11.83
CA SER A 120 -3.49 -14.17 -12.81
C SER A 120 -3.54 -15.64 -12.33
N GLY A 121 -3.63 -15.85 -11.01
CA GLY A 121 -3.79 -17.16 -10.39
C GLY A 121 -5.23 -17.66 -10.34
N CYS A 122 -6.24 -16.80 -10.61
CA CYS A 122 -7.65 -17.19 -10.70
C CYS A 122 -7.89 -18.02 -11.96
N ASN A 123 -8.53 -19.18 -11.82
CA ASN A 123 -8.83 -20.08 -12.95
C ASN A 123 -9.97 -21.04 -12.62
N GLU A 124 -10.64 -21.55 -13.68
CA GLU A 124 -11.68 -22.60 -13.57
C GLU A 124 -11.17 -23.99 -13.99
N GLU A 125 -9.87 -24.11 -14.24
CA GLU A 125 -9.22 -25.34 -14.69
C GLU A 125 -8.81 -26.27 -13.54
N GLY A 126 -9.13 -25.90 -12.28
CA GLY A 126 -8.80 -26.65 -11.09
C GLY A 126 -7.31 -26.58 -10.70
N ARG A 127 -6.57 -25.57 -11.19
CA ARG A 127 -5.17 -25.36 -10.80
C ARG A 127 -5.11 -24.55 -9.49
N GLY A 128 -4.51 -25.16 -8.47
CA GLY A 128 -4.40 -24.57 -7.13
C GLY A 128 -5.54 -25.00 -6.21
N GLU A 129 -5.98 -24.09 -5.32
CA GLU A 129 -6.96 -24.40 -4.26
C GLU A 129 -8.36 -23.90 -4.68
N ARG A 130 -9.35 -24.76 -4.60
CA ARG A 130 -10.76 -24.38 -4.84
C ARG A 130 -11.28 -23.56 -3.67
N LEU A 131 -12.18 -22.60 -3.98
CA LEU A 131 -12.87 -21.83 -2.95
C LEU A 131 -14.05 -22.61 -2.34
N PHE A 132 -14.77 -23.36 -3.17
CA PHE A 132 -15.92 -24.19 -2.74
C PHE A 132 -15.70 -25.64 -3.17
N ASP A 133 -16.24 -26.57 -2.37
CA ASP A 133 -16.27 -27.98 -2.70
C ASP A 133 -17.45 -28.35 -3.63
N VAL A 134 -17.65 -29.64 -3.87
CA VAL A 134 -18.70 -30.14 -4.77
C VAL A 134 -20.12 -29.96 -4.20
N ASP A 135 -20.25 -29.84 -2.89
CA ASP A 135 -21.52 -29.63 -2.19
C ASP A 135 -21.82 -28.13 -2.01
N GLY A 136 -20.89 -27.24 -2.47
CA GLY A 136 -21.01 -25.80 -2.35
C GLY A 136 -20.58 -25.25 -0.99
N GLU A 137 -19.94 -26.06 -0.16
CA GLU A 137 -19.42 -25.62 1.12
C GLU A 137 -18.04 -24.99 0.95
N GLN A 138 -17.67 -24.07 1.86
CA GLN A 138 -16.35 -23.46 1.88
C GLN A 138 -15.27 -24.48 2.14
N THR A 139 -14.26 -24.53 1.28
CA THR A 139 -13.08 -25.38 1.48
C THR A 139 -12.26 -24.95 2.69
N GLN A 140 -11.36 -25.83 3.16
CA GLN A 140 -10.41 -25.46 4.22
C GLN A 140 -9.52 -24.27 3.81
N TYR A 141 -9.16 -24.17 2.55
CA TYR A 141 -8.40 -23.04 2.01
C TYR A 141 -9.16 -21.71 2.23
N LEU A 142 -10.42 -21.65 1.82
CA LEU A 142 -11.23 -20.44 2.00
C LEU A 142 -11.45 -20.09 3.47
N LYS A 143 -11.63 -21.10 4.34
CA LYS A 143 -11.72 -20.91 5.79
C LYS A 143 -10.42 -20.32 6.37
N ASN A 144 -9.26 -20.80 5.94
CA ASN A 144 -7.96 -20.26 6.37
C ASN A 144 -7.76 -18.80 5.90
N VAL A 145 -8.18 -18.48 4.66
CA VAL A 145 -8.18 -17.09 4.14
C VAL A 145 -9.04 -16.19 5.00
N LEU A 146 -10.25 -16.63 5.35
CA LEU A 146 -11.17 -15.87 6.21
C LEU A 146 -10.57 -15.62 7.60
N GLU A 147 -9.95 -16.63 8.21
CA GLU A 147 -9.30 -16.50 9.51
C GLU A 147 -8.16 -15.50 9.46
N PHE A 148 -7.26 -15.64 8.49
CA PHE A 148 -6.15 -14.69 8.28
C PHE A 148 -6.62 -13.24 8.12
N LEU A 149 -7.68 -13.00 7.34
CA LEU A 149 -8.22 -11.66 7.15
C LEU A 149 -8.90 -11.11 8.40
N LYS A 150 -9.55 -11.96 9.21
CA LYS A 150 -10.13 -11.55 10.51
C LYS A 150 -9.03 -11.12 11.49
N GLU A 151 -7.96 -11.90 11.60
CA GLU A 151 -6.79 -11.56 12.40
C GLU A 151 -6.14 -10.27 11.92
N TYR A 152 -5.94 -10.13 10.61
CA TYR A 152 -5.42 -8.91 10.01
C TYR A 152 -6.27 -7.69 10.38
N GLN A 153 -7.61 -7.80 10.28
CA GLN A 153 -8.53 -6.70 10.60
C GLN A 153 -8.48 -6.32 12.10
N ALA A 154 -8.40 -7.31 12.99
CA ALA A 154 -8.26 -7.07 14.43
C ALA A 154 -6.96 -6.34 14.76
N HIS A 155 -5.84 -6.76 14.16
CA HIS A 155 -4.55 -6.10 14.31
C HIS A 155 -4.50 -4.72 13.66
N TYR A 156 -5.23 -4.52 12.56
CA TYR A 156 -5.36 -3.22 11.92
C TYR A 156 -6.02 -2.19 12.85
N GLN A 157 -7.10 -2.56 13.52
CA GLN A 157 -7.77 -1.68 14.50
C GLN A 157 -6.85 -1.32 15.69
N ARG A 158 -6.04 -2.27 16.17
CA ARG A 158 -5.02 -1.99 17.19
C ARG A 158 -3.97 -1.02 16.68
N THR A 159 -3.57 -1.16 15.42
CA THR A 159 -2.61 -0.27 14.76
C THR A 159 -3.16 1.15 14.61
N GLU A 160 -4.42 1.32 14.26
CA GLU A 160 -5.08 2.63 14.23
C GLU A 160 -5.07 3.29 15.62
N THR A 161 -5.36 2.52 16.67
CA THR A 161 -5.31 3.00 18.06
C THR A 161 -3.91 3.46 18.44
N PHE A 162 -2.88 2.70 18.07
CA PHE A 162 -1.48 3.08 18.28
C PHE A 162 -1.12 4.37 17.55
N CYS A 163 -1.45 4.48 16.27
CA CYS A 163 -1.18 5.68 15.48
C CYS A 163 -1.90 6.92 16.03
N LYS A 164 -3.14 6.77 16.47
CA LYS A 164 -3.88 7.83 17.15
C LYS A 164 -3.15 8.29 18.43
N LYS A 165 -2.69 7.35 19.25
CA LYS A 165 -1.95 7.67 20.48
C LYS A 165 -0.65 8.42 20.17
N LEU A 166 0.12 8.02 19.15
CA LEU A 166 1.31 8.75 18.72
C LEU A 166 1.01 10.20 18.34
N LYS A 167 -0.11 10.40 17.63
CA LYS A 167 -0.58 11.73 17.25
C LYS A 167 -1.03 12.55 18.46
N ASP A 168 -1.85 11.98 19.35
CA ASP A 168 -2.38 12.67 20.53
C ASP A 168 -1.23 13.10 21.49
N LEU A 169 -0.11 12.39 21.47
CA LEU A 169 1.11 12.71 22.22
C LEU A 169 2.09 13.62 21.43
N ASP A 170 1.71 14.08 20.22
CA ASP A 170 2.56 14.91 19.33
C ASP A 170 3.93 14.29 19.03
N LEU A 171 3.99 12.96 18.93
CA LEU A 171 5.24 12.22 18.71
C LEU A 171 5.64 12.10 17.25
N LEU A 172 4.77 12.47 16.29
CA LEU A 172 5.05 12.36 14.87
C LEU A 172 5.56 13.68 14.30
N GLU A 173 6.68 13.63 13.58
CA GLU A 173 7.26 14.77 12.88
C GLU A 173 7.33 14.49 11.35
N PRO A 174 7.02 15.49 10.50
CA PRO A 174 7.25 15.36 9.06
C PRO A 174 8.74 15.15 8.76
N MET A 175 9.00 14.18 7.88
CA MET A 175 10.36 13.83 7.49
C MET A 175 10.52 13.86 5.97
N SER A 176 11.75 14.07 5.53
CA SER A 176 12.19 13.86 4.16
C SER A 176 13.53 13.14 4.14
N ALA A 177 13.72 12.24 3.19
CA ALA A 177 14.95 11.53 3.01
C ALA A 177 15.55 11.85 1.64
N GLN A 178 16.80 12.32 1.61
CA GLN A 178 17.53 12.62 0.39
C GLN A 178 18.63 11.58 0.19
N PHE A 179 18.70 11.02 -1.01
CA PHE A 179 19.66 9.99 -1.37
C PHE A 179 20.47 10.45 -2.58
N THR A 180 21.70 10.01 -2.65
CA THR A 180 22.52 10.15 -3.87
C THR A 180 22.94 8.74 -4.26
N THR A 181 22.49 8.30 -5.44
CA THR A 181 22.87 6.98 -5.96
C THR A 181 24.34 6.94 -6.35
N SER A 182 24.89 5.74 -6.53
CA SER A 182 26.26 5.56 -7.03
C SER A 182 26.53 6.21 -8.40
N LYS A 183 25.46 6.45 -9.18
CA LYS A 183 25.51 7.15 -10.48
C LYS A 183 25.40 8.68 -10.35
N GLY A 184 25.34 9.22 -9.11
CA GLY A 184 25.23 10.65 -8.83
C GLY A 184 23.82 11.22 -8.95
N GLU A 185 22.80 10.40 -9.14
CA GLU A 185 21.41 10.82 -9.18
C GLU A 185 20.90 11.15 -7.78
N LYS A 186 20.20 12.27 -7.65
CA LYS A 186 19.59 12.70 -6.39
C LYS A 186 18.12 12.26 -6.34
N LEU A 187 17.79 11.45 -5.35
CA LEU A 187 16.44 11.01 -5.07
C LEU A 187 15.93 11.69 -3.80
N ASN A 188 14.67 12.06 -3.78
CA ASN A 188 14.05 12.71 -2.63
C ASN A 188 12.72 12.01 -2.31
N LEU A 189 12.63 11.39 -1.15
CA LEU A 189 11.42 10.78 -0.63
C LEU A 189 10.81 11.72 0.41
N THR A 190 9.57 12.15 0.21
CA THR A 190 8.84 13.09 1.04
C THR A 190 7.43 12.60 1.33
N GLY A 191 6.70 13.31 2.19
CA GLY A 191 5.29 13.00 2.47
C GLY A 191 5.10 11.87 3.48
N PHE A 192 6.08 11.64 4.32
CA PHE A 192 6.00 10.71 5.44
C PHE A 192 6.38 11.38 6.78
N MET A 193 6.05 10.70 7.85
CA MET A 193 6.37 11.12 9.21
C MET A 193 7.17 10.02 9.91
N ALA A 194 7.94 10.43 10.90
CA ALA A 194 8.66 9.54 11.80
C ALA A 194 8.40 9.93 13.26
N ILE A 195 8.68 9.02 14.20
CA ILE A 195 8.62 9.34 15.62
C ILE A 195 9.79 10.22 15.99
N ASP A 196 9.51 11.40 16.55
CA ASP A 196 10.50 12.29 17.13
C ASP A 196 11.07 11.65 18.42
N ARG A 197 12.34 11.25 18.33
CA ARG A 197 13.02 10.60 19.45
C ARG A 197 13.23 11.54 20.65
N VAL A 198 13.33 12.85 20.41
CA VAL A 198 13.51 13.83 21.49
C VAL A 198 12.21 13.95 22.27
N LYS A 199 11.10 14.20 21.59
CA LYS A 199 9.76 14.27 22.17
C LYS A 199 9.40 12.97 22.92
N LEU A 200 9.74 11.80 22.35
CA LEU A 200 9.50 10.51 23.00
C LEU A 200 10.20 10.43 24.37
N LYS A 201 11.41 11.00 24.52
CA LYS A 201 12.14 11.02 25.79
C LYS A 201 11.64 12.08 26.76
N GLU A 202 10.95 13.11 26.27
CA GLU A 202 10.39 14.20 27.06
C GLU A 202 8.99 13.90 27.58
N LEU A 203 8.41 12.73 27.25
CA LEU A 203 7.15 12.28 27.81
C LEU A 203 7.19 12.24 29.34
N THR A 204 6.06 12.58 29.97
CA THR A 204 5.92 12.43 31.43
C THR A 204 6.04 10.96 31.83
N GLY A 205 6.41 10.73 33.09
CA GLY A 205 6.53 9.36 33.62
C GLY A 205 5.26 8.52 33.45
N ASP A 206 4.07 9.15 33.58
CA ASP A 206 2.78 8.45 33.41
C ASP A 206 2.52 8.12 31.93
N GLN A 207 2.78 9.03 30.98
CA GLN A 207 2.67 8.77 29.55
C GLN A 207 3.62 7.65 29.10
N PHE A 208 4.87 7.71 29.57
CA PHE A 208 5.87 6.69 29.27
C PHE A 208 5.46 5.31 29.81
N LYS A 209 4.94 5.28 31.05
CA LYS A 209 4.45 4.06 31.69
C LYS A 209 3.24 3.47 30.93
N GLU A 210 2.37 4.32 30.43
CA GLU A 210 1.19 3.88 29.65
C GLU A 210 1.61 3.21 28.34
N LEU A 211 2.54 3.82 27.58
CA LEU A 211 3.08 3.22 26.35
C LEU A 211 3.83 1.90 26.64
N ALA A 212 4.52 1.80 27.78
CA ALA A 212 5.22 0.58 28.17
C ALA A 212 4.28 -0.57 28.52
N LYS A 213 3.11 -0.29 29.13
CA LYS A 213 2.13 -1.31 29.52
C LYS A 213 1.45 -1.99 28.31
N THR A 214 1.36 -1.28 27.20
CA THR A 214 0.67 -1.72 25.97
C THR A 214 1.62 -2.15 24.87
N ASP A 215 2.94 -2.30 25.20
CA ASP A 215 4.04 -2.62 24.29
C ASP A 215 4.26 -1.58 23.16
N GLU A 216 3.54 -0.47 23.19
CA GLU A 216 3.62 0.59 22.17
C GLU A 216 4.96 1.34 22.23
N LEU A 217 5.59 1.38 23.41
CA LEU A 217 6.94 1.92 23.57
C LEU A 217 7.97 1.10 22.78
N GLU A 218 7.84 -0.25 22.79
CA GLU A 218 8.69 -1.13 21.99
C GLU A 218 8.52 -0.84 20.51
N LEU A 219 7.25 -0.74 20.04
CA LEU A 219 6.95 -0.41 18.65
C LEU A 219 7.56 0.92 18.21
N ALA A 220 7.55 1.93 19.10
CA ALA A 220 8.15 3.23 18.82
C ALA A 220 9.68 3.11 18.62
N TYR A 221 10.37 2.35 19.45
CA TYR A 221 11.81 2.13 19.30
C TYR A 221 12.16 1.23 18.12
N VAL A 222 11.34 0.21 17.82
CA VAL A 222 11.49 -0.64 16.63
C VAL A 222 11.36 0.19 15.36
N HIS A 223 10.37 1.10 15.30
CA HIS A 223 10.24 2.06 14.20
C HIS A 223 11.51 2.91 14.06
N ILE A 224 11.98 3.57 15.15
CA ILE A 224 13.18 4.42 15.12
C ILE A 224 14.40 3.63 14.61
N GLN A 225 14.54 2.38 15.03
CA GLN A 225 15.63 1.53 14.58
C GLN A 225 15.51 1.16 13.10
N SER A 226 14.30 0.95 12.59
CA SER A 226 14.05 0.59 11.20
C SER A 226 14.51 1.65 10.19
N MET A 227 14.60 2.92 10.62
CA MET A 227 15.01 4.03 9.75
C MET A 227 16.40 3.85 9.14
N ARG A 228 17.28 3.10 9.78
CA ARG A 228 18.60 2.74 9.23
C ARG A 228 18.52 1.93 7.94
N ASN A 229 17.40 1.25 7.69
CA ASN A 229 17.21 0.43 6.51
C ASN A 229 17.10 1.27 5.22
N PHE A 230 16.95 2.58 5.31
CA PHE A 230 17.11 3.45 4.14
C PHE A 230 18.49 3.31 3.49
N ASN A 231 19.54 3.01 4.27
CA ASN A 231 20.87 2.75 3.71
C ASN A 231 20.90 1.43 2.90
N LEU A 232 20.25 0.39 3.41
CA LEU A 232 20.13 -0.89 2.69
C LEU A 232 19.32 -0.74 1.40
N MET A 233 18.29 0.10 1.42
CA MET A 233 17.53 0.40 0.20
C MET A 233 18.37 1.14 -0.85
N LEU A 234 19.21 2.08 -0.43
CA LEU A 234 20.14 2.77 -1.33
C LEU A 234 21.14 1.80 -1.96
N GLU A 235 21.64 0.83 -1.22
CA GLU A 235 22.51 -0.23 -1.74
C GLU A 235 21.77 -1.09 -2.77
N ARG A 236 20.51 -1.48 -2.51
CA ARG A 236 19.66 -2.23 -3.46
C ARG A 236 19.41 -1.42 -4.74
N ALA A 237 19.04 -0.15 -4.64
CA ALA A 237 18.82 0.73 -5.78
C ALA A 237 20.11 0.89 -6.63
N SER A 238 21.27 0.90 -5.98
CA SER A 238 22.57 1.04 -6.66
C SER A 238 23.01 -0.26 -7.34
N SER A 239 22.54 -1.43 -6.91
CA SER A 239 22.93 -2.74 -7.46
C SER A 239 22.13 -3.18 -8.69
N GLY A 240 21.21 -2.35 -9.20
CA GLY A 240 20.47 -2.61 -10.45
C GLY A 240 19.08 -3.20 -10.29
N ALA A 241 18.56 -3.32 -9.04
CA ALA A 241 17.17 -3.70 -8.79
C ALA A 241 16.15 -2.59 -9.13
N ASP A 242 16.64 -1.49 -9.73
CA ASP A 242 15.88 -0.27 -9.99
C ASP A 242 15.38 -0.24 -11.45
N THR A 243 14.51 -1.19 -11.79
CA THR A 243 13.85 -1.21 -13.11
C THR A 243 12.61 -0.34 -13.05
N SER A 244 12.69 0.86 -13.62
CA SER A 244 11.55 1.77 -13.67
C SER A 244 10.52 1.35 -14.73
N MET A 245 9.25 1.81 -14.58
CA MET A 245 8.21 1.63 -15.62
C MET A 245 8.64 2.21 -16.99
N GLU A 246 9.49 3.23 -17.00
CA GLU A 246 10.02 3.79 -18.24
C GLU A 246 10.98 2.83 -18.94
N ASP A 247 11.80 2.09 -18.19
CA ASP A 247 12.70 1.11 -18.75
C ASP A 247 11.94 -0.10 -19.29
N ILE A 248 10.91 -0.56 -18.58
CA ILE A 248 10.02 -1.64 -19.05
C ILE A 248 9.23 -1.20 -20.29
N ARG A 249 8.78 0.06 -20.38
CA ARG A 249 8.09 0.58 -21.57
C ARG A 249 9.01 0.70 -22.78
N ARG A 250 10.30 0.96 -22.58
CA ARG A 250 11.31 0.97 -23.67
C ARG A 250 11.54 -0.43 -24.23
N ASP A 251 11.62 -1.45 -23.38
CA ASP A 251 11.81 -2.84 -23.81
C ASP A 251 10.56 -3.42 -24.48
N ASN A 252 9.36 -3.06 -24.03
CA ASN A 252 8.08 -3.49 -24.63
C ASN A 252 7.71 -2.75 -25.92
N ASN A 253 8.30 -1.60 -26.22
CA ASN A 253 8.08 -0.92 -27.51
C ASN A 253 8.80 -1.63 -28.70
N GLY A 254 9.55 -2.71 -28.43
CA GLY A 254 10.05 -3.63 -29.46
C GLY A 254 9.01 -4.67 -29.92
N THR A 255 7.90 -4.89 -29.20
CA THR A 255 6.82 -5.81 -29.57
C THR A 255 5.48 -5.12 -29.29
N GLY A 256 4.86 -4.68 -30.38
CA GLY A 256 3.70 -3.79 -30.36
C GLY A 256 2.47 -4.29 -29.60
N TYR A 257 2.05 -3.47 -28.64
CA TYR A 257 0.64 -3.33 -28.27
C TYR A 257 0.37 -1.89 -27.84
N SER A 258 -0.24 -1.12 -28.74
CA SER A 258 -0.68 0.26 -28.53
C SER A 258 -2.08 0.27 -27.89
N LYS A 259 -2.20 0.57 -26.60
CA LYS A 259 -3.49 0.98 -26.00
C LYS A 259 -3.70 2.48 -26.25
N LYS A 260 -4.66 2.80 -27.11
CA LYS A 260 -5.14 4.16 -27.37
C LYS A 260 -5.83 4.74 -26.13
N THR A 261 -5.19 5.65 -25.44
CA THR A 261 -5.85 6.51 -24.45
C THR A 261 -6.61 7.62 -25.17
N LYS A 262 -7.94 7.60 -25.08
CA LYS A 262 -8.80 8.71 -25.51
C LYS A 262 -8.65 9.92 -24.58
N LYS A 263 -7.89 10.93 -24.98
CA LYS A 263 -7.95 12.27 -24.38
C LYS A 263 -9.25 12.95 -24.79
N LYS A 264 -10.14 13.23 -23.84
CA LYS A 264 -11.25 14.17 -24.04
C LYS A 264 -10.69 15.59 -23.96
N SER A 265 -10.61 16.28 -25.11
CA SER A 265 -10.35 17.70 -25.19
C SER A 265 -11.65 18.45 -24.96
N THR A 266 -11.76 19.22 -23.88
CA THR A 266 -12.79 20.23 -23.68
C THR A 266 -12.34 21.51 -24.34
N ALA A 267 -12.88 21.77 -25.51
CA ALA A 267 -12.72 23.04 -26.21
C ALA A 267 -13.56 24.14 -25.54
N ARG A 268 -12.90 25.13 -25.01
CA ARG A 268 -13.49 26.38 -24.50
C ARG A 268 -13.75 27.29 -25.67
N LYS A 269 -15.04 27.49 -26.04
CA LYS A 269 -15.45 28.52 -27.01
C LYS A 269 -15.46 29.89 -26.32
N THR A 270 -14.57 30.77 -26.74
CA THR A 270 -14.65 32.19 -26.54
C THR A 270 -15.49 32.80 -27.65
N SER A 271 -16.62 33.38 -27.30
CA SER A 271 -17.37 34.22 -28.21
C SER A 271 -17.15 35.69 -27.86
N ASN A 272 -16.51 36.35 -28.81
CA ASN A 272 -16.36 37.80 -28.88
C ASN A 272 -17.62 38.35 -29.52
N SER A 273 -18.31 39.36 -28.95
CA SER A 273 -19.17 40.23 -29.73
C SER A 273 -19.03 41.67 -29.26
N LYS A 274 -18.81 42.47 -30.27
CA LYS A 274 -18.54 43.92 -30.28
C LYS A 274 -19.78 44.75 -29.93
N LYS A 275 -19.51 45.87 -29.25
CA LYS A 275 -20.02 47.25 -29.40
C LYS A 275 -21.38 47.46 -30.07
N THR A 276 -22.23 48.22 -29.41
CA THR A 276 -22.72 49.48 -29.99
C THR A 276 -23.16 50.49 -28.89
N LYS A 277 -22.73 51.68 -29.09
CA LYS A 277 -23.12 52.92 -28.36
C LYS A 277 -24.58 53.31 -28.70
N LYS A 278 -25.34 53.85 -27.78
CA LYS A 278 -26.06 55.10 -28.02
C LYS A 278 -26.57 55.80 -26.73
N LYS A 279 -26.38 57.09 -26.76
CA LYS A 279 -26.74 58.18 -25.91
C LYS A 279 -28.24 58.33 -25.61
N SER A 280 -28.53 58.95 -24.53
CA SER A 280 -29.30 60.20 -24.24
C SER A 280 -30.14 59.97 -22.98
N ALA A 281 -29.97 60.71 -21.94
CA ALA A 281 -30.45 62.10 -21.63
C ALA A 281 -31.78 62.09 -20.87
N ALA A 282 -31.69 62.62 -19.68
CA ALA A 282 -32.66 63.47 -18.99
C ALA A 282 -33.97 62.86 -18.41
N ARG A 283 -34.12 62.75 -17.15
CA ARG A 283 -34.70 63.67 -16.19
C ARG A 283 -34.51 63.14 -14.78
#